data_9793a3aaa7c46d00e2e6951d48d7f88c
#
_entry.id   9793a3aaa7c46d00e2e6951d48d7f88c
#
_cell.length_a   1.000
_cell.length_b   1.000
_cell.length_c   1.000
_cell.angle_alpha   90.00
_cell.angle_beta   90.00
_cell.angle_gamma   90.00
#
_symmetry.space_group_name_H-M   'P 1'
#
loop_
_entity.id
_entity.type
_entity.pdbx_description
1 polymer ?
#
loop_
_entity_poly.entity_id
_entity_poly.type
_entity_poly.pdbx_seq_one_letter_code
_entity_poly.pdbx_strand_id
1 'polypeptide(L)'
;FETQSSKGGRYTVTLPNGTKVEEVNKVTAAQMVPFDNIQFTGNYGNMTEISYQTAKRAAKKGAKYYHITRQWQERGGNITISADLYK
;
A
#
# COMPACT_ATOMS: atom_id res chain seq x y z
N PHE A 1 2.46 14.34 -1.23
CA PHE A 1 2.11 13.22 -2.13
C PHE A 1 0.70 13.35 -2.66
N GLU A 2 0.41 12.63 -3.72
CA GLU A 2 -0.92 12.58 -4.29
C GLU A 2 -1.41 11.14 -4.37
N THR A 3 -2.72 10.97 -4.18
CA THR A 3 -3.38 9.69 -4.35
C THR A 3 -4.48 9.88 -5.38
N GLN A 4 -4.48 9.06 -6.41
CA GLN A 4 -5.47 9.12 -7.49
C GLN A 4 -6.15 7.77 -7.61
N SER A 5 -7.47 7.77 -7.59
CA SER A 5 -8.22 6.55 -7.89
C SER A 5 -8.46 6.47 -9.39
N SER A 6 -8.36 5.26 -9.93
CA SER A 6 -8.67 4.99 -11.32
C SER A 6 -9.84 4.02 -11.42
N LYS A 7 -10.42 3.93 -12.61
CA LYS A 7 -11.47 2.94 -12.87
C LYS A 7 -10.91 1.54 -12.66
N GLY A 8 -11.70 0.64 -12.10
CA GLY A 8 -11.27 -0.72 -11.82
C GLY A 8 -10.67 -0.94 -10.44
N GLY A 9 -10.83 0.02 -9.53
CA GLY A 9 -10.40 -0.16 -8.14
C GLY A 9 -8.91 -0.01 -7.90
N ARG A 10 -8.20 0.64 -8.82
CA ARG A 10 -6.79 0.96 -8.66
C ARG A 10 -6.63 2.43 -8.36
N TYR A 11 -5.62 2.76 -7.58
CA TYR A 11 -5.18 4.15 -7.50
C TYR A 11 -3.68 4.22 -7.31
N THR A 12 -3.11 5.31 -7.80
CA THR A 12 -1.67 5.51 -7.81
C THR A 12 -1.30 6.46 -6.69
N VAL A 13 -0.29 6.09 -5.91
CA VAL A 13 0.29 6.95 -4.89
C VAL A 13 1.56 7.55 -5.49
N THR A 14 1.61 8.88 -5.60
CA THR A 14 2.80 9.59 -6.05
C THR A 14 3.57 10.06 -4.83
N LEU A 15 4.81 9.58 -4.70
CA LEU A 15 5.66 9.94 -3.56
C LEU A 15 6.33 11.29 -3.81
N PRO A 16 6.78 11.98 -2.74
CA PRO A 16 7.42 13.29 -2.90
C PRO A 16 8.65 13.29 -3.80
N ASN A 17 9.32 12.15 -3.94
CA ASN A 17 10.50 12.04 -4.81
C ASN A 17 10.13 11.74 -6.27
N GLY A 18 8.84 11.71 -6.62
CA GLY A 18 8.36 11.45 -7.96
C GLY A 18 8.10 9.98 -8.28
N THR A 19 8.43 9.08 -7.38
CA THR A 19 8.15 7.66 -7.57
C THR A 19 6.65 7.40 -7.44
N LYS A 20 6.13 6.57 -8.33
CA LYS A 20 4.71 6.19 -8.31
C LYS A 20 4.58 4.72 -7.97
N VAL A 21 3.69 4.41 -7.03
CA VAL A 21 3.36 3.04 -6.65
C VAL A 21 1.85 2.89 -6.74
N GLU A 22 1.40 1.84 -7.39
CA GLU A 22 -0.01 1.62 -7.66
C GLU A 22 -0.57 0.57 -6.71
N GLU A 23 -1.71 0.87 -6.11
CA GLU A 23 -2.43 -0.12 -5.32
C GLU A 23 -3.32 -0.94 -6.26
N VAL A 24 -3.22 -2.27 -6.19
CA VAL A 24 -4.05 -3.16 -6.98
C VAL A 24 -5.18 -3.71 -6.12
N ASN A 25 -6.33 -4.01 -6.76
CA ASN A 25 -7.45 -4.58 -6.05
C ASN A 25 -7.23 -6.08 -5.81
N LYS A 26 -8.14 -6.69 -5.05
CA LYS A 26 -8.05 -8.10 -4.69
C LYS A 26 -8.05 -9.01 -5.93
N VAL A 27 -8.86 -8.68 -6.92
CA VAL A 27 -8.98 -9.49 -8.15
C VAL A 27 -7.67 -9.46 -8.92
N THR A 28 -7.10 -8.28 -9.11
CA THR A 28 -5.83 -8.12 -9.81
C THR A 28 -4.69 -8.79 -9.03
N ALA A 29 -4.66 -8.59 -7.71
CA ALA A 29 -3.63 -9.17 -6.86
C ALA A 29 -3.66 -10.70 -6.90
N ALA A 30 -4.84 -11.30 -7.03
CA ALA A 30 -4.97 -12.75 -7.11
C ALA A 30 -4.31 -13.35 -8.35
N GLN A 31 -4.08 -12.54 -9.39
CA GLN A 31 -3.44 -12.97 -10.62
C GLN A 31 -1.94 -12.68 -10.64
N MET A 32 -1.42 -12.10 -9.56
CA MET A 32 -0.02 -11.71 -9.46
C MET A 32 0.66 -12.53 -8.37
N VAL A 33 1.98 -12.66 -8.50
CA VAL A 33 2.79 -13.35 -7.49
C VAL A 33 3.61 -12.31 -6.75
N PRO A 34 3.42 -12.13 -5.44
CA PRO A 34 4.20 -11.17 -4.69
C PRO A 34 5.65 -11.64 -4.56
N PHE A 35 6.57 -10.68 -4.61
CA PHE A 35 7.98 -11.00 -4.39
C PHE A 35 8.40 -10.73 -2.95
N ASP A 36 7.58 -10.01 -2.19
CA ASP A 36 7.85 -9.68 -0.81
C ASP A 36 6.54 -9.33 -0.10
N ASN A 37 6.62 -9.27 1.21
CA ASN A 37 5.51 -8.88 2.07
C ASN A 37 6.04 -7.93 3.13
N ILE A 38 5.28 -6.90 3.45
CA ILE A 38 5.63 -5.98 4.51
C ILE A 38 4.53 -5.93 5.56
N GLN A 39 4.92 -5.62 6.78
CA GLN A 39 4.01 -5.40 7.88
C GLN A 39 4.53 -4.25 8.72
N PHE A 40 3.67 -3.32 9.05
CA PHE A 40 4.08 -2.18 9.85
C PHE A 40 2.91 -1.70 10.71
N THR A 41 3.24 -1.02 11.79
CA THR A 41 2.27 -0.50 12.76
C THR A 41 2.50 0.99 12.96
N GLY A 42 1.43 1.75 13.05
CA GLY A 42 1.51 3.17 13.32
C GLY A 42 0.15 3.76 13.63
N ASN A 43 0.17 5.02 14.03
CA ASN A 43 -1.06 5.77 14.29
C ASN A 43 -1.38 6.61 13.06
N TYR A 44 -2.31 6.13 12.24
CA TYR A 44 -2.67 6.78 10.98
C TYR A 44 -4.07 7.33 11.06
N GLY A 45 -4.24 8.56 10.59
CA GLY A 45 -5.51 9.27 10.70
C GLY A 45 -6.54 8.89 9.65
N ASN A 46 -6.12 8.34 8.51
CA ASN A 46 -7.02 8.02 7.41
C ASN A 46 -6.38 7.04 6.44
N MET A 47 -7.18 6.57 5.48
CA MET A 47 -6.71 5.59 4.48
C MET A 47 -5.66 6.16 3.53
N THR A 48 -5.72 7.45 3.25
CA THR A 48 -4.72 8.10 2.40
C THR A 48 -3.34 8.01 3.03
N GLU A 49 -3.24 8.24 4.33
CA GLU A 49 -1.99 8.11 5.08
C GLU A 49 -1.48 6.66 5.06
N ILE A 50 -2.38 5.71 5.25
CA ILE A 50 -2.03 4.28 5.20
C ILE A 50 -1.48 3.92 3.83
N SER A 51 -2.15 4.35 2.76
CA SER A 51 -1.70 4.09 1.39
C SER A 51 -0.33 4.69 1.13
N TYR A 52 -0.10 5.91 1.59
CA TYR A 52 1.19 6.57 1.44
C TYR A 52 2.30 5.79 2.15
N GLN A 53 2.07 5.39 3.39
CA GLN A 53 3.08 4.66 4.15
C GLN A 53 3.38 3.30 3.52
N THR A 54 2.36 2.62 3.01
CA THR A 54 2.53 1.35 2.33
C THR A 54 3.35 1.54 1.05
N ALA A 55 2.97 2.53 0.23
CA ALA A 55 3.66 2.81 -1.02
C ALA A 55 5.12 3.22 -0.81
N LYS A 56 5.38 4.01 0.22
CA LYS A 56 6.74 4.43 0.57
C LYS A 56 7.63 3.22 0.86
N ARG A 57 7.13 2.27 1.63
CA ARG A 57 7.86 1.05 1.95
C ARG A 57 8.01 0.14 0.74
N ALA A 58 6.97 0.06 -0.09
CA ALA A 58 7.01 -0.72 -1.32
C ALA A 58 8.09 -0.18 -2.27
N ALA A 59 8.15 1.13 -2.45
CA ALA A 59 9.14 1.76 -3.32
C ALA A 59 10.56 1.48 -2.85
N LYS A 60 10.79 1.47 -1.53
CA LYS A 60 12.10 1.16 -0.96
C LYS A 60 12.58 -0.24 -1.32
N LYS A 61 11.64 -1.17 -1.53
CA LYS A 61 11.96 -2.56 -1.87
C LYS A 61 11.96 -2.79 -3.37
N GLY A 62 11.71 -1.76 -4.17
CA GLY A 62 11.70 -1.85 -5.62
C GLY A 62 10.36 -2.30 -6.20
N ALA A 63 9.29 -2.27 -5.41
CA ALA A 63 7.97 -2.64 -5.86
C ALA A 63 7.31 -1.50 -6.64
N LYS A 64 6.54 -1.87 -7.65
CA LYS A 64 5.71 -0.91 -8.40
C LYS A 64 4.25 -1.02 -8.01
N TYR A 65 3.86 -2.13 -7.40
CA TYR A 65 2.47 -2.41 -7.02
C TYR A 65 2.44 -2.97 -5.61
N TYR A 66 1.32 -2.75 -4.93
CA TYR A 66 1.11 -3.33 -3.62
C TYR A 66 -0.38 -3.64 -3.43
N HIS A 67 -0.67 -4.55 -2.50
CA HIS A 67 -2.03 -4.86 -2.12
C HIS A 67 -2.06 -5.08 -0.61
N ILE A 68 -2.92 -4.33 0.08
CA ILE A 68 -3.08 -4.48 1.52
C ILE A 68 -3.93 -5.73 1.76
N THR A 69 -3.32 -6.73 2.40
CA THR A 69 -3.97 -8.01 2.67
C THR A 69 -4.70 -8.02 4.00
N ARG A 70 -4.18 -7.30 4.99
CA ARG A 70 -4.76 -7.22 6.32
C ARG A 70 -4.58 -5.85 6.91
N GLN A 71 -5.57 -5.46 7.71
CA GLN A 71 -5.54 -4.21 8.45
C GLN A 71 -6.33 -4.44 9.73
N TRP A 72 -5.70 -4.20 10.88
CA TRP A 72 -6.38 -4.35 12.16
C TRP A 72 -5.89 -3.32 13.15
N GLN A 73 -6.76 -3.03 14.14
CA GLN A 73 -6.43 -2.07 15.18
C GLN A 73 -5.72 -2.75 16.34
N GLU A 74 -4.70 -2.06 16.83
CA GLU A 74 -3.96 -2.45 18.02
C GLU A 74 -4.40 -1.58 19.21
N ARG A 75 -3.92 -1.91 20.38
CA ARG A 75 -4.15 -1.10 21.56
C ARG A 75 -3.50 0.27 21.41
N GLY A 76 -4.15 1.30 21.99
CA GLY A 76 -3.63 2.65 21.97
C GLY A 76 -3.90 3.41 20.68
N GLY A 77 -4.80 2.91 19.83
CA GLY A 77 -5.18 3.58 18.59
C GLY A 77 -4.23 3.33 17.43
N ASN A 78 -3.29 2.42 17.58
CA ASN A 78 -2.41 2.04 16.48
C ASN A 78 -3.11 1.08 15.53
N ILE A 79 -2.67 1.09 14.28
CA ILE A 79 -3.17 0.19 13.24
C ILE A 79 -2.00 -0.59 12.67
N THR A 80 -2.14 -1.90 12.54
CA THR A 80 -1.16 -2.74 11.87
C THR A 80 -1.63 -3.06 10.47
N ILE A 81 -0.75 -2.88 9.49
CA ILE A 81 -1.03 -3.09 8.09
C ILE A 81 -0.10 -4.18 7.56
N SER A 82 -0.66 -5.15 6.86
CA SER A 82 0.12 -6.16 6.14
C SER A 82 -0.18 -6.02 4.66
N ALA A 83 0.86 -5.99 3.84
CA ALA A 83 0.71 -5.80 2.40
C ALA A 83 1.67 -6.68 1.63
N ASP A 84 1.19 -7.19 0.50
CA ASP A 84 2.03 -7.91 -0.47
C ASP A 84 2.57 -6.92 -1.49
N LEU A 85 3.81 -7.12 -1.91
CA LEU A 85 4.50 -6.25 -2.86
C LEU A 85 4.72 -6.99 -4.17
N TYR A 86 4.53 -6.27 -5.27
CA TYR A 86 4.68 -6.82 -6.63
C TYR A 86 5.59 -5.91 -7.46
N LYS A 87 6.31 -6.51 -8.35
CA LYS A 87 7.17 -5.76 -9.29
C LYS A 87 6.46 -5.33 -10.56
#